data_6772012fc889973b5f11a06c46be6dc9
#
_entry.id   6772012fc889973b5f11a06c46be6dc9
#
_cell.length_a   1.000
_cell.length_b   1.000
_cell.length_c   1.000
_cell.angle_alpha   90.00
_cell.angle_beta   90.00
_cell.angle_gamma   90.00
#
_symmetry.space_group_name_H-M   'P 1'
#
loop_
_entity.id
_entity.type
_entity.pdbx_description
1 polymer ?
#
loop_
_entity_poly.entity_id
_entity_poly.type
_entity_poly.pdbx_seq_one_letter_code
_entity_poly.pdbx_strand_id
1 'polypeptide(L)'
;MGQDILLLLIIFVLIIVFLYQISANAKKRERYLKNTWKEAWGTASEKEYDRTKYFQQQLRKGKITEPYVDDITWNDLDLDEVYQVMDHTTSSVGAEYLYYLLRTPVLSAEKLKERDRLMEFFTKNEEERLRLQYLFYEIGGMPKYSVSDYIDRLEDVRREKNSRHYLAIAAIAVGVGALLAAPGVGMILLIAAAVWNIKSYFVRKSEIEPYIATFSYLIRVLRAAEALGKEKIPEIQFYLDKLHKIREEMNVFLKHSHVLVAGRGATGSMVDAVLDYIRMLFHIDLIKFN
;
A
#
# COMPACT_ATOMS: atom_id res chain seq x y z
N MET A 1 -0.88 3.14 46.07
CA MET A 1 -2.23 3.19 45.47
C MET A 1 -2.58 4.57 44.88
N GLY A 2 -2.41 5.71 45.57
CA GLY A 2 -2.76 7.04 45.01
C GLY A 2 -1.79 7.49 43.88
N GLN A 3 -0.51 7.21 44.00
CA GLN A 3 0.51 7.56 42.98
C GLN A 3 0.34 6.75 41.69
N ASP A 4 -0.02 5.49 41.78
CA ASP A 4 -0.23 4.60 40.63
C ASP A 4 -1.47 5.04 39.84
N ILE A 5 -2.54 5.45 40.55
CA ILE A 5 -3.77 6.00 39.94
C ILE A 5 -3.46 7.32 39.22
N LEU A 6 -2.65 8.20 39.81
CA LEU A 6 -2.28 9.47 39.23
C LEU A 6 -1.41 9.22 37.95
N LEU A 7 -0.48 8.28 37.99
CA LEU A 7 0.33 7.90 36.82
C LEU A 7 -0.54 7.37 35.66
N LEU A 8 -1.50 6.50 35.98
CA LEU A 8 -2.44 5.97 34.98
C LEU A 8 -3.31 7.07 34.37
N LEU A 9 -3.76 8.04 35.16
CA LEU A 9 -4.49 9.20 34.68
C LEU A 9 -3.66 10.06 33.73
N ILE A 10 -2.39 10.32 34.08
CA ILE A 10 -1.47 11.08 33.22
C ILE A 10 -1.24 10.36 31.89
N ILE A 11 -0.99 9.05 31.93
CA ILE A 11 -0.82 8.24 30.70
C ILE A 11 -2.09 8.28 29.85
N PHE A 12 -3.26 8.16 30.45
CA PHE A 12 -4.53 8.21 29.74
C PHE A 12 -4.75 9.56 29.05
N VAL A 13 -4.46 10.68 29.76
CA VAL A 13 -4.55 12.03 29.17
C VAL A 13 -3.56 12.19 28.01
N LEU A 14 -2.32 11.71 28.17
CA LEU A 14 -1.31 11.76 27.11
C LEU A 14 -1.76 10.97 25.86
N ILE A 15 -2.38 9.80 26.06
CA ILE A 15 -2.95 9.01 24.95
C ILE A 15 -4.07 9.79 24.25
N ILE A 16 -4.98 10.42 24.98
CA ILE A 16 -6.05 11.23 24.39
C ILE A 16 -5.49 12.41 23.60
N VAL A 17 -4.54 13.14 24.16
CA VAL A 17 -3.86 14.27 23.48
C VAL A 17 -3.16 13.77 22.22
N PHE A 18 -2.47 12.65 22.28
CA PHE A 18 -1.79 12.04 21.15
C PHE A 18 -2.77 11.64 20.04
N LEU A 19 -3.87 10.97 20.37
CA LEU A 19 -4.92 10.62 19.41
C LEU A 19 -5.58 11.86 18.79
N TYR A 20 -5.83 12.89 19.59
CA TYR A 20 -6.34 14.16 19.09
C TYR A 20 -5.38 14.83 18.11
N GLN A 21 -4.07 14.87 18.42
CA GLN A 21 -3.05 15.43 17.52
C GLN A 21 -2.98 14.66 16.21
N ILE A 22 -3.01 13.33 16.23
CA ILE A 22 -3.05 12.49 15.02
C ILE A 22 -4.27 12.87 14.17
N SER A 23 -5.45 12.93 14.77
CA SER A 23 -6.69 13.28 14.06
C SER A 23 -6.66 14.70 13.48
N ALA A 24 -6.16 15.66 14.26
CA ALA A 24 -6.02 17.04 13.82
C ALA A 24 -5.04 17.18 12.64
N ASN A 25 -3.89 16.48 12.71
CA ASN A 25 -2.90 16.46 11.63
C ASN A 25 -3.45 15.79 10.35
N ALA A 26 -4.22 14.71 10.48
CA ALA A 26 -4.87 14.06 9.35
C ALA A 26 -5.86 15.01 8.64
N LYS A 27 -6.73 15.70 9.40
CA LYS A 27 -7.66 16.69 8.84
C LYS A 27 -6.94 17.88 8.18
N LYS A 28 -5.84 18.35 8.79
CA LYS A 28 -5.02 19.43 8.21
C LYS A 28 -4.39 19.00 6.88
N ARG A 29 -3.87 17.77 6.83
CA ARG A 29 -3.30 17.18 5.61
C ARG A 29 -4.35 17.00 4.52
N GLU A 30 -5.53 16.47 4.85
CA GLU A 30 -6.64 16.33 3.91
C GLU A 30 -7.01 17.68 3.29
N ARG A 31 -7.20 18.72 4.12
CA ARG A 31 -7.53 20.06 3.67
C ARG A 31 -6.45 20.65 2.77
N TYR A 32 -5.19 20.48 3.14
CA TYR A 32 -4.06 20.93 2.32
C TYR A 32 -4.07 20.26 0.93
N LEU A 33 -4.23 18.94 0.89
CA LEU A 33 -4.26 18.17 -0.36
C LEU A 33 -5.43 18.60 -1.25
N LYS A 34 -6.63 18.74 -0.67
CA LYS A 34 -7.81 19.20 -1.43
C LYS A 34 -7.62 20.58 -2.05
N ASN A 35 -7.01 21.50 -1.31
CA ASN A 35 -6.69 22.82 -1.85
C ASN A 35 -5.67 22.75 -3.00
N THR A 36 -4.59 21.97 -2.82
CA THR A 36 -3.59 21.76 -3.89
C THR A 36 -4.23 21.16 -5.14
N TRP A 37 -5.09 20.16 -5.01
CA TRP A 37 -5.78 19.56 -6.18
C TRP A 37 -6.80 20.48 -6.82
N LYS A 38 -7.43 21.34 -6.04
CA LYS A 38 -8.31 22.38 -6.58
C LYS A 38 -7.56 23.36 -7.45
N GLU A 39 -6.40 23.84 -6.99
CA GLU A 39 -5.54 24.77 -7.72
C GLU A 39 -4.92 24.13 -8.98
N ALA A 40 -4.57 22.83 -8.89
CA ALA A 40 -4.00 22.07 -10.00
C ALA A 40 -5.04 21.59 -11.03
N TRP A 41 -6.33 21.83 -10.83
CA TRP A 41 -7.36 21.36 -11.77
C TRP A 41 -7.25 22.07 -13.12
N GLY A 42 -7.11 21.25 -14.19
CA GLY A 42 -6.98 21.76 -15.57
C GLY A 42 -5.58 22.23 -15.96
N THR A 43 -4.58 22.08 -15.07
CA THR A 43 -3.17 22.33 -15.41
C THR A 43 -2.48 21.05 -15.90
N ALA A 44 -1.31 21.18 -16.51
CA ALA A 44 -0.46 20.04 -16.83
C ALA A 44 0.09 19.40 -15.54
N SER A 45 0.28 18.10 -15.53
CA SER A 45 0.92 17.41 -14.43
C SER A 45 2.43 17.68 -14.43
N GLU A 46 3.00 17.90 -13.24
CA GLU A 46 4.44 18.08 -13.01
C GLU A 46 5.11 16.80 -12.46
N LYS A 47 4.41 15.66 -12.48
CA LYS A 47 4.97 14.40 -11.99
C LYS A 47 6.10 13.91 -12.86
N GLU A 48 7.11 13.32 -12.21
CA GLU A 48 8.08 12.50 -12.91
C GLU A 48 7.39 11.30 -13.59
N TYR A 49 7.76 11.08 -14.84
CA TYR A 49 7.26 9.95 -15.61
C TYR A 49 7.90 8.65 -15.11
N ASP A 50 7.06 7.72 -14.67
CA ASP A 50 7.46 6.35 -14.39
C ASP A 50 6.69 5.41 -15.32
N ARG A 51 7.39 4.81 -16.29
CA ARG A 51 6.78 3.93 -17.28
C ARG A 51 6.22 2.69 -16.61
N THR A 52 4.91 2.54 -16.60
CA THR A 52 4.27 1.39 -16.01
C THR A 52 4.54 0.12 -16.83
N LYS A 53 4.79 -0.99 -16.14
CA LYS A 53 5.04 -2.30 -16.78
C LYS A 53 3.75 -3.12 -16.96
N TYR A 54 2.65 -2.67 -16.38
CA TYR A 54 1.39 -3.41 -16.36
C TYR A 54 0.87 -3.74 -17.76
N PHE A 55 0.81 -2.77 -18.67
CA PHE A 55 0.33 -2.97 -20.04
C PHE A 55 1.14 -4.04 -20.76
N GLN A 56 2.47 -3.94 -20.71
CA GLN A 56 3.37 -4.89 -21.35
C GLN A 56 3.23 -6.32 -20.80
N GLN A 57 2.93 -6.43 -19.53
CA GLN A 57 2.66 -7.73 -18.89
C GLN A 57 1.33 -8.32 -19.38
N GLN A 58 0.27 -7.51 -19.42
CA GLN A 58 -1.04 -7.96 -19.93
C GLN A 58 -0.96 -8.36 -21.40
N LEU A 59 -0.18 -7.61 -22.20
CA LEU A 59 0.07 -7.95 -23.61
C LEU A 59 0.77 -9.31 -23.74
N ARG A 60 1.86 -9.53 -22.99
CA ARG A 60 2.59 -10.82 -23.01
C ARG A 60 1.72 -12.00 -22.56
N LYS A 61 0.76 -11.78 -21.69
CA LYS A 61 -0.19 -12.81 -21.22
C LYS A 61 -1.35 -13.05 -22.19
N GLY A 62 -1.40 -12.32 -23.32
CA GLY A 62 -2.52 -12.41 -24.26
C GLY A 62 -3.86 -11.94 -23.69
N LYS A 63 -3.85 -11.11 -22.64
CA LYS A 63 -5.06 -10.59 -21.98
C LYS A 63 -5.60 -9.33 -22.64
N ILE A 64 -4.86 -8.73 -23.56
CA ILE A 64 -5.31 -7.57 -24.34
C ILE A 64 -5.84 -8.11 -25.68
N THR A 65 -7.13 -8.03 -25.84
CA THR A 65 -7.88 -8.50 -27.03
C THR A 65 -8.37 -7.36 -27.91
N GLU A 66 -8.39 -6.14 -27.36
CA GLU A 66 -8.78 -4.93 -28.06
C GLU A 66 -7.63 -4.41 -28.94
N PRO A 67 -7.94 -3.63 -30.00
CA PRO A 67 -6.94 -2.87 -30.74
C PRO A 67 -6.13 -1.98 -29.79
N TYR A 68 -4.83 -1.96 -29.96
CA TYR A 68 -3.93 -1.17 -29.11
C TYR A 68 -2.89 -0.41 -29.91
N VAL A 69 -2.37 0.66 -29.34
CA VAL A 69 -1.24 1.43 -29.85
C VAL A 69 0.03 0.66 -29.56
N ASP A 70 0.76 0.23 -30.59
CA ASP A 70 2.03 -0.47 -30.43
C ASP A 70 3.17 0.47 -29.98
N ASP A 71 4.35 -0.09 -29.69
CA ASP A 71 5.47 0.70 -29.17
C ASP A 71 6.04 1.67 -30.24
N ILE A 72 5.95 1.32 -31.53
CA ILE A 72 6.42 2.17 -32.62
C ILE A 72 5.51 3.40 -32.70
N THR A 73 4.22 3.19 -32.85
CA THR A 73 3.22 4.26 -32.92
C THR A 73 3.23 5.12 -31.64
N TRP A 74 3.42 4.49 -30.48
CA TRP A 74 3.53 5.21 -29.21
C TRP A 74 4.70 6.18 -29.18
N ASN A 75 5.88 5.74 -29.63
CA ASN A 75 7.07 6.57 -29.68
C ASN A 75 6.98 7.64 -30.78
N ASP A 76 6.44 7.29 -31.96
CA ASP A 76 6.30 8.24 -33.08
C ASP A 76 5.35 9.41 -32.75
N LEU A 77 4.39 9.19 -31.86
CA LEU A 77 3.43 10.18 -31.42
C LEU A 77 3.81 10.87 -30.08
N ASP A 78 4.99 10.59 -29.53
CA ASP A 78 5.47 11.10 -28.23
C ASP A 78 4.43 10.93 -27.10
N LEU A 79 3.74 9.77 -27.07
CA LEU A 79 2.66 9.54 -26.12
C LEU A 79 3.14 9.40 -24.66
N ASP A 80 4.41 9.26 -24.41
CA ASP A 80 4.99 9.38 -23.07
C ASP A 80 4.82 10.81 -22.52
N GLU A 81 5.02 11.84 -23.34
CA GLU A 81 4.79 13.22 -22.96
C GLU A 81 3.30 13.51 -22.71
N VAL A 82 2.44 12.98 -23.58
CA VAL A 82 0.98 13.10 -23.40
C VAL A 82 0.55 12.44 -22.09
N TYR A 83 1.06 11.22 -21.80
CA TYR A 83 0.77 10.54 -20.55
C TYR A 83 1.23 11.36 -19.35
N GLN A 84 2.45 11.89 -19.37
CA GLN A 84 3.02 12.70 -18.29
C GLN A 84 2.16 13.92 -17.98
N VAL A 85 1.77 14.65 -19.01
CA VAL A 85 0.91 15.85 -18.87
C VAL A 85 -0.46 15.50 -18.28
N MET A 86 -0.99 14.33 -18.59
CA MET A 86 -2.32 13.86 -18.14
C MET A 86 -2.29 13.18 -16.78
N ASP A 87 -1.13 12.72 -16.29
CA ASP A 87 -1.07 11.91 -15.06
C ASP A 87 -1.25 12.73 -13.78
N HIS A 88 -2.48 12.97 -13.42
CA HIS A 88 -2.89 13.46 -12.10
C HIS A 88 -3.31 12.34 -11.14
N THR A 89 -3.04 11.08 -11.46
CA THR A 89 -3.41 9.95 -10.62
C THR A 89 -2.67 10.01 -9.27
N THR A 90 -3.31 9.54 -8.22
CA THR A 90 -2.74 9.52 -6.86
C THR A 90 -2.37 8.13 -6.38
N SER A 91 -2.58 7.12 -7.23
CA SER A 91 -2.30 5.72 -6.91
C SER A 91 -1.63 4.99 -8.07
N SER A 92 -0.83 3.96 -7.78
CA SER A 92 -0.17 3.16 -8.82
C SER A 92 -1.18 2.45 -9.73
N VAL A 93 -2.28 1.91 -9.20
CA VAL A 93 -3.34 1.30 -10.05
C VAL A 93 -4.03 2.33 -10.94
N GLY A 94 -4.15 3.59 -10.49
CA GLY A 94 -4.68 4.69 -11.30
C GLY A 94 -3.73 5.03 -12.44
N ALA A 95 -2.43 5.13 -12.17
CA ALA A 95 -1.40 5.40 -13.16
C ALA A 95 -1.32 4.28 -14.22
N GLU A 96 -1.32 3.02 -13.76
CA GLU A 96 -1.35 1.85 -14.65
C GLU A 96 -2.61 1.84 -15.54
N TYR A 97 -3.76 2.18 -14.97
CA TYR A 97 -5.03 2.24 -15.73
C TYR A 97 -5.06 3.39 -16.73
N LEU A 98 -4.54 4.58 -16.38
CA LEU A 98 -4.41 5.70 -17.31
C LEU A 98 -3.52 5.33 -18.50
N TYR A 99 -2.37 4.70 -18.24
CA TYR A 99 -1.49 4.21 -19.29
C TYR A 99 -2.19 3.19 -20.20
N TYR A 100 -2.92 2.24 -19.59
CA TYR A 100 -3.74 1.27 -20.32
C TYR A 100 -4.79 1.95 -21.22
N LEU A 101 -5.47 2.97 -20.72
CA LEU A 101 -6.48 3.71 -21.48
C LEU A 101 -5.91 4.42 -22.71
N LEU A 102 -4.71 4.98 -22.60
CA LEU A 102 -4.03 5.61 -23.74
C LEU A 102 -3.53 4.59 -24.74
N ARG A 103 -3.13 3.41 -24.29
CA ARG A 103 -2.69 2.29 -25.15
C ARG A 103 -3.86 1.60 -25.86
N THR A 104 -5.06 1.63 -25.30
CA THR A 104 -6.24 0.94 -25.84
C THR A 104 -7.33 1.96 -26.20
N PRO A 105 -7.27 2.60 -27.37
CA PRO A 105 -8.24 3.62 -27.76
C PRO A 105 -9.64 3.01 -27.89
N VAL A 106 -10.62 3.72 -27.35
CA VAL A 106 -12.01 3.30 -27.39
C VAL A 106 -12.62 3.73 -28.71
N LEU A 107 -13.12 2.77 -29.50
CA LEU A 107 -13.76 3.01 -30.78
C LEU A 107 -15.31 3.05 -30.70
N SER A 108 -15.89 2.86 -29.51
CA SER A 108 -17.34 2.92 -29.30
C SER A 108 -17.79 4.33 -28.94
N ALA A 109 -18.72 4.85 -29.70
CA ALA A 109 -19.33 6.17 -29.47
C ALA A 109 -20.04 6.24 -28.11
N GLU A 110 -20.69 5.14 -27.65
CA GLU A 110 -21.36 5.09 -26.37
C GLU A 110 -20.37 5.23 -25.21
N LYS A 111 -19.25 4.49 -25.27
CA LYS A 111 -18.20 4.57 -24.25
C LYS A 111 -17.52 5.95 -24.22
N LEU A 112 -17.36 6.59 -25.36
CA LEU A 112 -16.82 7.96 -25.43
C LEU A 112 -17.79 8.97 -24.82
N LYS A 113 -19.09 8.89 -25.16
CA LYS A 113 -20.13 9.73 -24.54
C LYS A 113 -20.20 9.54 -23.03
N GLU A 114 -20.07 8.32 -22.55
CA GLU A 114 -20.05 8.05 -21.10
C GLU A 114 -18.83 8.68 -20.43
N ARG A 115 -17.64 8.61 -21.03
CA ARG A 115 -16.44 9.30 -20.52
C ARG A 115 -16.62 10.81 -20.50
N ASP A 116 -17.19 11.37 -21.55
CA ASP A 116 -17.47 12.80 -21.66
C ASP A 116 -18.46 13.26 -20.58
N ARG A 117 -19.54 12.50 -20.36
CA ARG A 117 -20.50 12.71 -19.28
C ARG A 117 -19.85 12.72 -17.90
N LEU A 118 -18.94 11.76 -17.64
CA LEU A 118 -18.22 11.70 -16.37
C LEU A 118 -17.25 12.86 -16.18
N MET A 119 -16.54 13.25 -17.26
CA MET A 119 -15.65 14.42 -17.21
C MET A 119 -16.43 15.70 -16.93
N GLU A 120 -17.59 15.89 -17.60
CA GLU A 120 -18.47 17.03 -17.36
C GLU A 120 -19.00 17.05 -15.92
N PHE A 121 -19.43 15.88 -15.41
CA PHE A 121 -19.91 15.75 -14.03
C PHE A 121 -18.84 16.18 -13.05
N PHE A 122 -17.62 15.64 -13.12
CA PHE A 122 -16.55 15.98 -12.20
C PHE A 122 -15.99 17.39 -12.38
N THR A 123 -16.17 17.98 -13.55
CA THR A 123 -15.83 19.39 -13.78
C THR A 123 -16.79 20.31 -13.01
N LYS A 124 -18.08 19.98 -13.00
CA LYS A 124 -19.13 20.78 -12.34
C LYS A 124 -19.24 20.51 -10.82
N ASN A 125 -18.87 19.32 -10.36
CA ASN A 125 -19.06 18.88 -8.98
C ASN A 125 -17.72 18.75 -8.26
N GLU A 126 -17.17 19.89 -7.86
CA GLU A 126 -15.84 19.97 -7.21
C GLU A 126 -15.78 19.18 -5.90
N GLU A 127 -16.80 19.23 -5.06
CA GLU A 127 -16.82 18.55 -3.76
C GLU A 127 -16.72 17.03 -3.91
N GLU A 128 -17.55 16.44 -4.79
CA GLU A 128 -17.53 15.01 -5.09
C GLU A 128 -16.19 14.60 -5.68
N ARG A 129 -15.66 15.39 -6.62
CA ARG A 129 -14.35 15.16 -7.20
C ARG A 129 -13.25 15.11 -6.15
N LEU A 130 -13.13 16.14 -5.31
CA LEU A 130 -12.09 16.22 -4.27
C LEU A 130 -12.24 15.12 -3.21
N ARG A 131 -13.48 14.72 -2.91
CA ARG A 131 -13.74 13.62 -1.98
C ARG A 131 -13.26 12.28 -2.54
N LEU A 132 -13.59 11.97 -3.81
CA LEU A 132 -13.12 10.75 -4.47
C LEU A 132 -11.60 10.77 -4.69
N GLN A 133 -11.03 11.91 -5.09
CA GLN A 133 -9.57 12.05 -5.21
C GLN A 133 -8.86 11.72 -3.88
N TYR A 134 -9.44 12.13 -2.75
CA TYR A 134 -8.87 11.80 -1.44
C TYR A 134 -8.93 10.30 -1.15
N LEU A 135 -10.04 9.62 -1.48
CA LEU A 135 -10.14 8.16 -1.33
C LEU A 135 -9.13 7.42 -2.23
N PHE A 136 -8.91 7.88 -3.45
CA PHE A 136 -7.86 7.32 -4.32
C PHE A 136 -6.45 7.62 -3.79
N TYR A 137 -6.23 8.78 -3.20
CA TYR A 137 -4.96 9.13 -2.57
C TYR A 137 -4.61 8.22 -1.40
N GLU A 138 -5.61 7.78 -0.61
CA GLU A 138 -5.41 6.82 0.50
C GLU A 138 -4.90 5.44 0.02
N ILE A 139 -5.13 5.08 -1.24
CA ILE A 139 -4.51 3.89 -1.85
C ILE A 139 -3.00 4.07 -1.95
N GLY A 140 -2.58 5.25 -2.40
CA GLY A 140 -1.19 5.64 -2.55
C GLY A 140 -0.44 4.89 -3.65
N GLY A 141 0.87 5.09 -3.68
CA GLY A 141 1.76 4.47 -4.64
C GLY A 141 2.43 3.18 -4.15
N MET A 142 2.89 2.39 -5.11
CA MET A 142 3.82 1.29 -4.94
C MET A 142 4.90 1.36 -6.05
N PRO A 143 5.77 2.37 -6.02
CA PRO A 143 6.67 2.67 -7.14
C PRO A 143 7.76 1.63 -7.34
N LYS A 144 8.14 0.91 -6.28
CA LYS A 144 9.27 -0.03 -6.30
C LYS A 144 8.92 -1.39 -6.89
N TYR A 145 7.66 -1.81 -6.83
CA TYR A 145 7.24 -3.15 -7.22
C TYR A 145 5.98 -3.10 -8.08
N SER A 146 5.92 -3.94 -9.11
CA SER A 146 4.70 -4.15 -9.88
C SER A 146 3.76 -5.10 -9.14
N VAL A 147 2.55 -4.64 -8.84
CA VAL A 147 1.52 -5.44 -8.15
C VAL A 147 1.22 -6.72 -8.93
N SER A 148 1.05 -6.60 -10.25
CA SER A 148 0.68 -7.73 -11.10
C SER A 148 1.80 -8.79 -11.19
N ASP A 149 3.08 -8.38 -11.22
CA ASP A 149 4.20 -9.31 -11.25
C ASP A 149 4.25 -10.19 -10.00
N TYR A 150 4.05 -9.58 -8.84
CA TYR A 150 4.14 -10.31 -7.58
C TYR A 150 2.90 -11.14 -7.26
N ILE A 151 1.71 -10.75 -7.77
CA ILE A 151 0.52 -11.61 -7.70
C ILE A 151 0.71 -12.87 -8.56
N ASP A 152 1.22 -12.70 -9.78
CA ASP A 152 1.44 -13.84 -10.68
C ASP A 152 2.51 -14.82 -10.18
N ARG A 153 3.51 -14.32 -9.45
CA ARG A 153 4.59 -15.13 -8.88
C ARG A 153 4.32 -15.59 -7.45
N LEU A 154 3.10 -15.37 -6.95
CA LEU A 154 2.78 -15.73 -5.59
C LEU A 154 2.93 -17.24 -5.33
N GLU A 155 2.63 -18.07 -6.34
CA GLU A 155 2.78 -19.52 -6.29
C GLU A 155 4.26 -19.96 -6.25
N ASP A 156 5.17 -19.13 -6.76
CA ASP A 156 6.62 -19.40 -6.76
C ASP A 156 7.25 -19.16 -5.38
N VAL A 157 6.53 -18.53 -4.45
CA VAL A 157 7.05 -18.25 -3.11
C VAL A 157 7.23 -19.55 -2.33
N ARG A 158 8.48 -19.91 -2.12
CA ARG A 158 8.82 -21.08 -1.34
C ARG A 158 8.43 -20.88 0.12
N ARG A 159 7.47 -21.65 0.60
CA ARG A 159 7.14 -21.71 2.02
C ARG A 159 8.27 -22.38 2.78
N GLU A 160 8.88 -21.66 3.71
CA GLU A 160 9.87 -22.23 4.61
C GLU A 160 9.22 -22.68 5.91
N LYS A 161 9.81 -23.73 6.53
CA LYS A 161 9.37 -24.16 7.86
C LYS A 161 9.82 -23.12 8.88
N ASN A 162 8.94 -22.74 9.79
CA ASN A 162 9.23 -21.80 10.88
C ASN A 162 10.28 -22.30 11.88
N SER A 163 10.75 -23.57 11.76
CA SER A 163 11.75 -24.15 12.67
C SER A 163 13.03 -23.32 12.79
N ARG A 164 13.51 -22.71 11.68
CA ARG A 164 14.69 -21.82 11.71
C ARG A 164 14.45 -20.55 12.53
N HIS A 165 13.24 -20.00 12.44
CA HIS A 165 12.88 -18.80 13.20
C HIS A 165 12.70 -19.10 14.68
N TYR A 166 12.17 -20.27 15.02
CA TYR A 166 12.12 -20.71 16.42
C TYR A 166 13.51 -21.00 17.00
N LEU A 167 14.44 -21.52 16.21
CA LEU A 167 15.84 -21.65 16.62
C LEU A 167 16.50 -20.29 16.89
N ALA A 168 16.18 -19.28 16.10
CA ALA A 168 16.66 -17.91 16.31
C ALA A 168 16.15 -17.34 17.65
N ILE A 169 14.88 -17.58 17.99
CA ILE A 169 14.29 -17.18 19.27
C ILE A 169 14.96 -17.97 20.43
N ALA A 170 15.14 -19.27 20.25
CA ALA A 170 15.78 -20.13 21.26
C ALA A 170 17.23 -19.69 21.54
N ALA A 171 18.00 -19.27 20.54
CA ALA A 171 19.36 -18.76 20.72
C ALA A 171 19.40 -17.52 21.63
N ILE A 172 18.42 -16.59 21.50
CA ILE A 172 18.30 -15.45 22.41
C ILE A 172 17.95 -15.91 23.81
N ALA A 173 17.01 -16.84 23.97
CA ALA A 173 16.60 -17.37 25.26
C ALA A 173 17.79 -18.06 25.99
N VAL A 174 18.62 -18.82 25.27
CA VAL A 174 19.83 -19.43 25.79
C VAL A 174 20.85 -18.36 26.23
N GLY A 175 21.04 -17.30 25.43
CA GLY A 175 21.92 -16.18 25.79
C GLY A 175 21.47 -15.46 27.07
N VAL A 176 20.14 -15.22 27.21
CA VAL A 176 19.57 -14.65 28.45
C VAL A 176 19.76 -15.57 29.63
N GLY A 177 19.54 -16.88 29.50
CA GLY A 177 19.79 -17.86 30.56
C GLY A 177 21.25 -17.92 30.96
N ALA A 178 22.17 -17.89 29.99
CA ALA A 178 23.61 -17.86 30.23
C ALA A 178 24.06 -16.56 30.93
N LEU A 179 23.40 -15.44 30.68
CA LEU A 179 23.69 -14.16 31.33
C LEU A 179 23.48 -14.24 32.85
N LEU A 180 22.48 -15.03 33.30
CA LEU A 180 22.20 -15.24 34.73
C LEU A 180 23.23 -16.15 35.42
N ALA A 181 23.78 -17.12 34.68
CA ALA A 181 24.75 -18.10 35.22
C ALA A 181 26.21 -17.62 35.11
N ALA A 182 26.57 -16.99 34.00
CA ALA A 182 27.91 -16.52 33.70
C ALA A 182 27.82 -15.21 32.86
N PRO A 183 27.76 -14.01 33.48
CA PRO A 183 27.48 -12.75 32.82
C PRO A 183 28.34 -12.43 31.57
N GLY A 184 29.65 -12.72 31.67
CA GLY A 184 30.58 -12.48 30.55
C GLY A 184 30.28 -13.37 29.32
N VAL A 185 30.04 -14.67 29.55
CA VAL A 185 29.71 -15.63 28.49
C VAL A 185 28.34 -15.35 27.93
N GLY A 186 27.36 -15.06 28.80
CA GLY A 186 25.98 -14.73 28.39
C GLY A 186 25.93 -13.51 27.51
N MET A 187 26.70 -12.46 27.80
CA MET A 187 26.76 -11.25 26.95
C MET A 187 27.30 -11.56 25.55
N ILE A 188 28.37 -12.37 25.46
CA ILE A 188 28.93 -12.76 24.14
C ILE A 188 27.91 -13.57 23.34
N LEU A 189 27.23 -14.52 23.98
CA LEU A 189 26.20 -15.34 23.34
C LEU A 189 25.01 -14.50 22.86
N LEU A 190 24.56 -13.54 23.67
CA LEU A 190 23.47 -12.63 23.26
C LEU A 190 23.84 -11.76 22.05
N ILE A 191 25.06 -11.20 22.06
CA ILE A 191 25.55 -10.40 20.95
C ILE A 191 25.64 -11.27 19.68
N ALA A 192 26.21 -12.45 19.78
CA ALA A 192 26.33 -13.38 18.67
C ALA A 192 24.95 -13.80 18.12
N ALA A 193 24.00 -14.13 19.01
CA ALA A 193 22.65 -14.47 18.65
C ALA A 193 21.91 -13.29 17.97
N ALA A 194 22.07 -12.08 18.52
CA ALA A 194 21.46 -10.88 17.93
C ALA A 194 22.00 -10.58 16.52
N VAL A 195 23.32 -10.62 16.34
CA VAL A 195 23.96 -10.41 15.03
C VAL A 195 23.52 -11.47 14.02
N TRP A 196 23.47 -12.73 14.44
CA TRP A 196 22.99 -13.83 13.59
C TRP A 196 21.53 -13.64 13.19
N ASN A 197 20.67 -13.30 14.14
CA ASN A 197 19.24 -13.10 13.90
C ASN A 197 18.99 -11.91 12.97
N ILE A 198 19.65 -10.78 13.21
CA ILE A 198 19.54 -9.60 12.34
C ILE A 198 19.99 -9.96 10.92
N LYS A 199 21.14 -10.62 10.74
CA LYS A 199 21.62 -11.01 9.41
C LYS A 199 20.66 -11.95 8.71
N SER A 200 20.22 -13.03 9.39
CA SER A 200 19.29 -14.01 8.80
C SER A 200 17.92 -13.41 8.49
N TYR A 201 17.45 -12.47 9.30
CA TYR A 201 16.25 -11.70 9.07
C TYR A 201 16.33 -10.90 7.76
N PHE A 202 17.40 -10.11 7.56
CA PHE A 202 17.54 -9.28 6.36
C PHE A 202 17.66 -10.11 5.08
N VAL A 203 18.38 -11.22 5.10
CA VAL A 203 18.47 -12.14 3.96
C VAL A 203 17.09 -12.62 3.55
N ARG A 204 16.30 -13.11 4.49
CA ARG A 204 14.95 -13.63 4.18
C ARG A 204 13.96 -12.51 3.87
N LYS A 205 14.04 -11.39 4.60
CA LYS A 205 13.17 -10.25 4.37
C LYS A 205 13.28 -9.70 2.95
N SER A 206 14.49 -9.61 2.38
CA SER A 206 14.68 -9.11 1.01
C SER A 206 13.95 -9.97 -0.04
N GLU A 207 13.78 -11.26 0.21
CA GLU A 207 13.05 -12.17 -0.68
C GLU A 207 11.52 -11.99 -0.57
N ILE A 208 11.00 -11.77 0.65
CA ILE A 208 9.56 -11.74 0.90
C ILE A 208 8.97 -10.31 0.93
N GLU A 209 9.81 -9.28 1.08
CA GLU A 209 9.36 -7.88 1.20
C GLU A 209 8.49 -7.42 0.01
N PRO A 210 8.82 -7.75 -1.25
CA PRO A 210 7.95 -7.38 -2.38
C PRO A 210 6.54 -7.96 -2.26
N TYR A 211 6.41 -9.19 -1.79
CA TYR A 211 5.11 -9.85 -1.60
C TYR A 211 4.32 -9.20 -0.46
N ILE A 212 4.99 -8.92 0.68
CA ILE A 212 4.35 -8.23 1.80
C ILE A 212 3.92 -6.81 1.39
N ALA A 213 4.75 -6.10 0.62
CA ALA A 213 4.42 -4.79 0.08
C ALA A 213 3.20 -4.86 -0.85
N THR A 214 3.15 -5.87 -1.74
CA THR A 214 2.02 -6.13 -2.62
C THR A 214 0.74 -6.43 -1.85
N PHE A 215 0.78 -7.29 -0.84
CA PHE A 215 -0.37 -7.56 0.02
C PHE A 215 -0.84 -6.31 0.77
N SER A 216 0.09 -5.53 1.31
CA SER A 216 -0.22 -4.28 1.99
C SER A 216 -0.89 -3.28 1.05
N TYR A 217 -0.45 -3.23 -0.20
CA TYR A 217 -1.04 -2.39 -1.23
C TYR A 217 -2.46 -2.86 -1.59
N LEU A 218 -2.65 -4.17 -1.84
CA LEU A 218 -3.97 -4.74 -2.12
C LEU A 218 -4.98 -4.47 -1.01
N ILE A 219 -4.55 -4.54 0.25
CA ILE A 219 -5.43 -4.19 1.38
C ILE A 219 -5.83 -2.72 1.33
N ARG A 220 -4.93 -1.80 0.96
CA ARG A 220 -5.29 -0.38 0.79
C ARG A 220 -6.29 -0.19 -0.35
N VAL A 221 -6.09 -0.86 -1.48
CA VAL A 221 -7.04 -0.86 -2.60
C VAL A 221 -8.43 -1.34 -2.16
N LEU A 222 -8.50 -2.46 -1.43
CA LEU A 222 -9.76 -3.02 -0.96
C LEU A 222 -10.45 -2.16 0.11
N ARG A 223 -9.69 -1.48 0.97
CA ARG A 223 -10.23 -0.49 1.92
C ARG A 223 -10.79 0.73 1.19
N ALA A 224 -10.08 1.23 0.19
CA ALA A 224 -10.58 2.32 -0.64
C ALA A 224 -11.85 1.90 -1.40
N ALA A 225 -11.89 0.68 -1.95
CA ALA A 225 -13.09 0.13 -2.57
C ALA A 225 -14.28 0.05 -1.61
N GLU A 226 -14.04 -0.30 -0.33
CA GLU A 226 -15.07 -0.28 0.71
C GLU A 226 -15.55 1.15 1.01
N ALA A 227 -14.62 2.11 1.10
CA ALA A 227 -14.98 3.51 1.34
C ALA A 227 -15.76 4.09 0.15
N LEU A 228 -15.32 3.83 -1.08
CA LEU A 228 -16.01 4.21 -2.31
C LEU A 228 -17.43 3.60 -2.39
N GLY A 229 -17.59 2.33 -2.02
CA GLY A 229 -18.90 1.66 -2.02
C GLY A 229 -19.90 2.25 -1.00
N LYS A 230 -19.45 3.07 -0.04
CA LYS A 230 -20.32 3.82 0.89
C LYS A 230 -20.77 5.17 0.34
N GLU A 231 -20.13 5.64 -0.73
CA GLU A 231 -20.51 6.89 -1.38
C GLU A 231 -21.82 6.72 -2.14
N LYS A 232 -22.62 7.79 -2.16
CA LYS A 232 -23.91 7.81 -2.87
C LYS A 232 -23.87 8.93 -3.90
N ILE A 233 -23.34 8.60 -5.07
CA ILE A 233 -23.22 9.52 -6.20
C ILE A 233 -23.98 8.89 -7.37
N PRO A 234 -25.20 9.36 -7.68
CA PRO A 234 -26.09 8.72 -8.67
C PRO A 234 -25.41 8.53 -10.03
N GLU A 235 -24.58 9.48 -10.45
CA GLU A 235 -23.93 9.50 -11.76
C GLU A 235 -22.92 8.39 -11.96
N ILE A 236 -22.35 7.87 -10.86
CA ILE A 236 -21.36 6.78 -10.89
C ILE A 236 -21.83 5.55 -10.11
N GLN A 237 -23.11 5.52 -9.68
CA GLN A 237 -23.64 4.45 -8.83
C GLN A 237 -23.39 3.05 -9.42
N PHE A 238 -23.55 2.90 -10.73
CA PHE A 238 -23.27 1.66 -11.44
C PHE A 238 -21.82 1.14 -11.19
N TYR A 239 -20.85 2.05 -11.19
CA TYR A 239 -19.44 1.70 -10.94
C TYR A 239 -19.20 1.38 -9.48
N LEU A 240 -19.85 2.11 -8.56
CA LEU A 240 -19.75 1.88 -7.12
C LEU A 240 -20.35 0.52 -6.72
N ASP A 241 -21.49 0.15 -7.27
CA ASP A 241 -22.15 -1.15 -7.04
C ASP A 241 -21.30 -2.31 -7.56
N LYS A 242 -20.70 -2.17 -8.74
CA LYS A 242 -19.77 -3.16 -9.29
C LYS A 242 -18.54 -3.31 -8.41
N LEU A 243 -17.98 -2.22 -7.92
CA LEU A 243 -16.84 -2.22 -7.03
C LEU A 243 -17.18 -2.88 -5.69
N HIS A 244 -18.34 -2.59 -5.13
CA HIS A 244 -18.85 -3.21 -3.91
C HIS A 244 -18.96 -4.73 -4.05
N LYS A 245 -19.52 -5.22 -5.15
CA LYS A 245 -19.62 -6.65 -5.43
C LYS A 245 -18.25 -7.33 -5.48
N ILE A 246 -17.29 -6.77 -6.21
CA ILE A 246 -15.92 -7.32 -6.28
C ILE A 246 -15.28 -7.32 -4.89
N ARG A 247 -15.47 -6.27 -4.11
CA ARG A 247 -14.95 -6.19 -2.74
C ARG A 247 -15.54 -7.26 -1.82
N GLU A 248 -16.84 -7.57 -1.96
CA GLU A 248 -17.46 -8.64 -1.18
C GLU A 248 -16.88 -10.02 -1.50
N GLU A 249 -16.63 -10.30 -2.77
CA GLU A 249 -15.95 -11.53 -3.20
C GLU A 249 -14.55 -11.67 -2.57
N MET A 250 -13.89 -10.56 -2.27
CA MET A 250 -12.56 -10.50 -1.64
C MET A 250 -12.58 -10.50 -0.10
N ASN A 251 -13.74 -10.64 0.55
CA ASN A 251 -13.86 -10.61 2.01
C ASN A 251 -13.05 -11.70 2.72
N VAL A 252 -12.98 -12.90 2.15
CA VAL A 252 -12.20 -14.02 2.69
C VAL A 252 -10.71 -13.66 2.72
N PHE A 253 -10.22 -13.09 1.62
CA PHE A 253 -8.84 -12.60 1.52
C PHE A 253 -8.55 -11.53 2.58
N LEU A 254 -9.43 -10.55 2.76
CA LEU A 254 -9.26 -9.50 3.75
C LEU A 254 -9.15 -10.03 5.18
N LYS A 255 -10.01 -10.97 5.57
CA LYS A 255 -9.99 -11.56 6.92
C LYS A 255 -8.65 -12.24 7.25
N HIS A 256 -8.06 -12.94 6.29
CA HIS A 256 -6.78 -13.62 6.49
C HIS A 256 -5.58 -12.67 6.38
N SER A 257 -5.67 -11.64 5.57
CA SER A 257 -4.57 -10.70 5.29
C SER A 257 -4.34 -9.67 6.41
N HIS A 258 -5.32 -9.41 7.27
CA HIS A 258 -5.15 -8.49 8.40
C HIS A 258 -3.99 -8.88 9.32
N VAL A 259 -3.72 -10.18 9.48
CA VAL A 259 -2.62 -10.70 10.31
C VAL A 259 -1.25 -10.35 9.73
N LEU A 260 -1.13 -10.31 8.38
CA LEU A 260 0.14 -10.03 7.68
C LEU A 260 0.52 -8.54 7.73
N VAL A 261 -0.48 -7.65 7.77
CA VAL A 261 -0.28 -6.20 7.64
C VAL A 261 -0.45 -5.44 8.97
N ALA A 262 -1.04 -6.10 9.99
CA ALA A 262 -1.19 -5.50 11.31
C ALA A 262 0.19 -5.14 11.89
N GLY A 263 0.47 -3.85 11.96
CA GLY A 263 1.67 -3.30 12.59
C GLY A 263 2.66 -2.56 11.69
N ARG A 264 2.37 -2.36 10.40
CA ARG A 264 3.10 -1.39 9.58
C ARG A 264 2.39 -0.04 9.62
N GLY A 265 2.55 0.67 10.74
CA GLY A 265 2.14 2.07 10.84
C GLY A 265 3.07 2.94 9.99
N ALA A 266 2.51 3.77 9.13
CA ALA A 266 3.24 4.71 8.27
C ALA A 266 3.67 5.99 9.03
N THR A 267 3.77 5.95 10.36
CA THR A 267 3.91 7.17 11.17
C THR A 267 5.36 7.58 11.40
N GLY A 268 6.36 6.69 11.12
CA GLY A 268 7.78 7.01 11.32
C GLY A 268 8.12 7.38 12.77
N SER A 269 7.34 6.93 13.74
CA SER A 269 7.53 7.23 15.16
C SER A 269 8.68 6.44 15.76
N MET A 270 9.25 6.94 16.86
CA MET A 270 10.27 6.21 17.63
C MET A 270 9.74 4.84 18.10
N VAL A 271 8.45 4.73 18.38
CA VAL A 271 7.78 3.47 18.73
C VAL A 271 7.81 2.47 17.58
N ASP A 272 7.59 2.93 16.34
CA ASP A 272 7.66 2.08 15.15
C ASP A 272 9.08 1.52 14.97
N ALA A 273 10.11 2.36 15.20
CA ALA A 273 11.50 1.91 15.13
C ALA A 273 11.81 0.82 16.18
N VAL A 274 11.36 0.98 17.42
CA VAL A 274 11.55 -0.04 18.48
C VAL A 274 10.79 -1.33 18.12
N LEU A 275 9.56 -1.23 17.63
CA LEU A 275 8.79 -2.39 17.20
C LEU A 275 9.47 -3.11 16.02
N ASP A 276 10.07 -2.38 15.10
CA ASP A 276 10.81 -2.96 13.98
C ASP A 276 12.07 -3.71 14.45
N TYR A 277 12.80 -3.18 15.46
CA TYR A 277 13.90 -3.92 16.08
C TYR A 277 13.43 -5.21 16.76
N ILE A 278 12.30 -5.18 17.47
CA ILE A 278 11.73 -6.38 18.09
C ILE A 278 11.34 -7.41 17.02
N ARG A 279 10.70 -6.96 15.93
CA ARG A 279 10.34 -7.83 14.79
C ARG A 279 11.56 -8.47 14.14
N MET A 280 12.63 -7.69 13.95
CA MET A 280 13.91 -8.20 13.43
C MET A 280 14.52 -9.27 14.34
N LEU A 281 14.57 -8.98 15.65
CA LEU A 281 15.24 -9.84 16.61
C LEU A 281 14.52 -11.19 16.79
N PHE A 282 13.18 -11.16 16.73
CA PHE A 282 12.31 -12.34 16.94
C PHE A 282 11.71 -12.89 15.66
N HIS A 283 12.08 -12.38 14.48
CA HIS A 283 11.59 -12.84 13.18
C HIS A 283 10.05 -12.86 13.04
N ILE A 284 9.35 -11.94 13.71
CA ILE A 284 7.89 -11.98 13.84
C ILE A 284 7.20 -11.93 12.48
N ASP A 285 7.67 -11.06 11.58
CA ASP A 285 7.08 -10.91 10.24
C ASP A 285 7.31 -12.15 9.37
N LEU A 286 8.48 -12.80 9.53
CA LEU A 286 8.84 -14.00 8.77
C LEU A 286 8.00 -15.20 9.21
N ILE A 287 7.78 -15.36 10.54
CA ILE A 287 6.93 -16.42 11.10
C ILE A 287 5.48 -16.29 10.65
N LYS A 288 4.99 -15.04 10.52
CA LYS A 288 3.62 -14.78 10.08
C LYS A 288 3.43 -14.97 8.58
N PHE A 289 4.50 -14.78 7.80
CA PHE A 289 4.45 -14.92 6.34
C PHE A 289 4.46 -16.39 5.90
N ASN A 290 5.22 -17.26 6.56
CA ASN A 290 5.32 -18.68 6.25
C ASN A 290 4.08 -19.47 6.69
#